data_6768999d638e34cf52b0531b93daa77e
#
_entry.id   6768999d638e34cf52b0531b93daa77e
#
_cell.length_a   1.000
_cell.length_b   1.000
_cell.length_c   1.000
_cell.angle_alpha   90.00
_cell.angle_beta   90.00
_cell.angle_gamma   90.00
#
_symmetry.space_group_name_H-M   'P 1'
#
loop_
_entity.id
_entity.type
_entity.pdbx_description
1 polymer ?
#
loop_
_entity_poly.entity_id
_entity_poly.type
_entity_poly.pdbx_seq_one_letter_code
_entity_poly.pdbx_strand_id
1 'polypeptide(L)'
;MSVKDHLKKLKEFTLPNPLEGVQKLYFLEVDEKPNLVKIGDTHRDVKTRNEETILNASLHQTKPTTWVIAKKKNGRTFRDKSFHKFLEDKGYERELNDRGTKSEWFFITLEQALAELELFTKKPVKKEVILRTAQHYLAEKQQEAIDEGFQGINAGYCVRVGKTIISLKHASDNDWMPVYIGKNLTSQASAEKDNATFGIVPEMLTQSLHGVDEIKAGDLSKRTKQIIKNINEANKQKKQILFLIDEVDDGSHTKISRDILVPVIKHFMDQDMFGFIMPMSGTRIFRGEKILKELGVNYKELTLEYFEMQILQPETTCKRNFRHISFYSNIDDGLLNISTAMKSSNGRKSISTIIERLLDEHNDFDITIDPKFPHWFMKFCIQTIKPISQLVNLLNKNKSLNEDYYFAEITGDVTRSKEAEIYSKKIIADNPDKTCVFITQGMATTSYSVEGIGNSAVFTDNELTADDTQALPRSATWTEGKTECNMIVVTTNDSQEFSFDDIFEDETKMAKSREDKIEIYKELLQNNSMVHYVQGKQLRRVEVTEQNAEDVIDKKMRSMTKIASLMTVVNDLD
;
A
#
# COMPACT_ATOMS: atom_id res chain seq x y z
N MET A 1 6.41 -26.92 4.52
CA MET A 1 5.01 -26.71 4.95
C MET A 1 4.16 -26.77 3.70
N SER A 2 3.03 -27.50 3.71
CA SER A 2 2.10 -27.49 2.57
C SER A 2 1.34 -26.17 2.51
N VAL A 3 0.82 -25.81 1.32
CA VAL A 3 -0.05 -24.62 1.17
C VAL A 3 -1.26 -24.73 2.12
N LYS A 4 -1.87 -25.90 2.20
CA LYS A 4 -3.00 -26.15 3.09
C LYS A 4 -2.69 -25.89 4.57
N ASP A 5 -1.51 -26.32 5.04
CA ASP A 5 -1.08 -26.08 6.44
C ASP A 5 -0.79 -24.60 6.65
N HIS A 6 -0.25 -23.92 5.65
CA HIS A 6 0.00 -22.49 5.70
C HIS A 6 -1.31 -21.70 5.80
N LEU A 7 -2.27 -21.95 4.91
CA LEU A 7 -3.59 -21.32 4.93
C LEU A 7 -4.34 -21.57 6.26
N LYS A 8 -4.23 -22.80 6.78
CA LYS A 8 -4.80 -23.12 8.10
C LYS A 8 -4.18 -22.26 9.20
N LYS A 9 -2.84 -22.10 9.22
CA LYS A 9 -2.16 -21.25 10.20
C LYS A 9 -2.57 -19.79 10.10
N LEU A 10 -2.77 -19.25 8.87
CA LEU A 10 -3.26 -17.89 8.69
C LEU A 10 -4.67 -17.71 9.26
N LYS A 11 -5.58 -18.66 9.01
CA LYS A 11 -6.96 -18.65 9.55
C LYS A 11 -7.02 -18.77 11.07
N GLU A 12 -6.08 -19.50 11.66
CA GLU A 12 -5.97 -19.70 13.11
C GLU A 12 -5.15 -18.59 13.81
N PHE A 13 -4.50 -17.71 13.05
CA PHE A 13 -3.73 -16.62 13.62
C PHE A 13 -4.65 -15.63 14.31
N THR A 14 -4.54 -15.58 15.62
CA THR A 14 -5.23 -14.61 16.45
C THR A 14 -4.22 -13.63 17.00
N LEU A 15 -4.56 -12.35 16.97
CA LEU A 15 -3.75 -11.36 17.66
C LEU A 15 -3.59 -11.81 19.12
N PRO A 16 -2.35 -12.00 19.58
CA PRO A 16 -2.16 -12.03 21.02
C PRO A 16 -2.74 -10.69 21.51
N ASN A 17 -3.62 -10.72 22.47
CA ASN A 17 -4.05 -9.49 23.13
C ASN A 17 -3.04 -9.15 24.25
N PRO A 18 -1.83 -8.64 23.91
CA PRO A 18 -0.77 -8.38 24.88
C PRO A 18 -1.15 -7.27 25.84
N LEU A 19 -2.29 -6.65 25.59
CA LEU A 19 -2.79 -5.47 26.29
C LEU A 19 -4.10 -5.77 27.04
N GLU A 20 -4.59 -7.01 27.00
CA GLU A 20 -5.73 -7.43 27.83
C GLU A 20 -5.34 -7.39 29.31
N GLY A 21 -6.13 -6.68 30.11
CA GLY A 21 -5.82 -6.47 31.52
C GLY A 21 -4.73 -5.44 31.82
N VAL A 22 -4.01 -4.92 30.82
CA VAL A 22 -3.03 -3.85 31.02
C VAL A 22 -3.72 -2.50 31.17
N GLN A 23 -3.36 -1.74 32.21
CA GLN A 23 -3.87 -0.39 32.44
C GLN A 23 -3.38 0.57 31.36
N LYS A 24 -4.30 1.19 30.62
CA LYS A 24 -4.03 2.18 29.57
C LYS A 24 -4.60 3.53 29.98
N LEU A 25 -3.93 4.60 29.60
CA LEU A 25 -4.45 5.96 29.63
C LEU A 25 -4.74 6.36 28.18
N TYR A 26 -5.94 6.88 27.88
CA TYR A 26 -6.31 7.31 26.55
C TYR A 26 -6.69 8.78 26.52
N PHE A 27 -6.48 9.40 25.36
CA PHE A 27 -6.73 10.79 25.06
C PHE A 27 -7.68 10.86 23.86
N LEU A 28 -8.89 11.35 24.06
CA LEU A 28 -9.92 11.46 23.04
C LEU A 28 -10.15 12.94 22.70
N GLU A 29 -10.02 13.26 21.42
CA GLU A 29 -10.42 14.54 20.82
C GLU A 29 -11.72 14.30 20.04
N VAL A 30 -12.67 15.23 20.10
CA VAL A 30 -13.94 15.19 19.35
C VAL A 30 -14.20 16.53 18.68
N ASP A 31 -14.96 16.50 17.59
CA ASP A 31 -15.15 17.67 16.74
C ASP A 31 -16.00 18.76 17.43
N GLU A 32 -16.94 18.35 18.29
CA GLU A 32 -17.80 19.28 19.04
C GLU A 32 -17.05 20.00 20.16
N LYS A 33 -15.86 19.55 20.53
CA LYS A 33 -15.05 20.12 21.62
C LYS A 33 -13.60 20.34 21.19
N PRO A 34 -13.34 21.27 20.24
CA PRO A 34 -12.03 21.40 19.58
C PRO A 34 -10.87 21.81 20.50
N ASN A 35 -11.16 22.35 21.68
CA ASN A 35 -10.15 22.80 22.64
C ASN A 35 -10.08 21.95 23.90
N LEU A 36 -10.72 20.77 23.89
CA LEU A 36 -10.82 19.87 25.03
C LEU A 36 -10.29 18.50 24.65
N VAL A 37 -9.58 17.90 25.59
CA VAL A 37 -9.15 16.51 25.49
C VAL A 37 -9.75 15.71 26.64
N LYS A 38 -10.46 14.64 26.33
CA LYS A 38 -10.89 13.69 27.37
C LYS A 38 -9.72 12.77 27.70
N ILE A 39 -9.42 12.70 29.00
CA ILE A 39 -8.36 11.84 29.53
C ILE A 39 -9.02 10.80 30.42
N GLY A 40 -8.99 9.53 30.01
CA GLY A 40 -9.58 8.42 30.74
C GLY A 40 -8.65 7.23 30.81
N ASP A 41 -9.04 6.25 31.63
CA ASP A 41 -8.28 4.98 31.73
C ASP A 41 -9.16 3.76 31.38
N THR A 42 -8.50 2.68 30.96
CA THR A 42 -9.16 1.41 30.67
C THR A 42 -8.20 0.23 30.77
N HIS A 43 -8.73 -0.93 31.18
CA HIS A 43 -8.06 -2.24 31.04
C HIS A 43 -8.54 -2.99 29.80
N ARG A 44 -9.65 -2.55 29.19
CA ARG A 44 -10.24 -3.12 27.98
C ARG A 44 -9.58 -2.56 26.73
N ASP A 45 -10.03 -3.00 25.59
CA ASP A 45 -9.67 -2.37 24.32
C ASP A 45 -10.08 -0.89 24.30
N VAL A 46 -9.17 -0.03 23.83
CA VAL A 46 -9.38 1.43 23.81
C VAL A 46 -10.44 1.81 22.77
N LYS A 47 -10.47 1.13 21.62
CA LYS A 47 -11.45 1.39 20.56
C LYS A 47 -12.87 1.14 21.07
N THR A 48 -13.11 -0.03 21.64
CA THR A 48 -14.42 -0.38 22.23
C THR A 48 -14.84 0.64 23.29
N ARG A 49 -13.90 1.06 24.16
CA ARG A 49 -14.18 2.04 25.22
C ARG A 49 -14.53 3.41 24.66
N ASN A 50 -13.90 3.82 23.56
CA ASN A 50 -14.19 5.09 22.91
C ASN A 50 -15.51 5.08 22.17
N GLU A 51 -15.82 4.03 21.44
CA GLU A 51 -17.10 3.85 20.75
C GLU A 51 -18.26 3.97 21.76
N GLU A 52 -18.16 3.34 22.93
CA GLU A 52 -19.13 3.51 24.02
C GLU A 52 -19.26 4.98 24.47
N THR A 53 -18.15 5.70 24.56
CA THR A 53 -18.14 7.10 24.99
C THR A 53 -18.76 8.02 23.95
N ILE A 54 -18.43 7.81 22.67
CA ILE A 54 -18.92 8.60 21.54
C ILE A 54 -20.41 8.39 21.34
N LEU A 55 -20.86 7.13 21.32
CA LEU A 55 -22.28 6.76 21.20
C LEU A 55 -23.13 7.32 22.34
N ASN A 56 -22.69 7.17 23.58
CA ASN A 56 -23.45 7.63 24.75
C ASN A 56 -23.58 9.15 24.85
N ALA A 57 -22.67 9.89 24.23
CA ALA A 57 -22.65 11.34 24.27
C ALA A 57 -23.02 11.99 22.93
N SER A 58 -23.39 11.20 21.91
CA SER A 58 -23.70 11.69 20.55
C SER A 58 -22.61 12.63 19.99
N LEU A 59 -21.35 12.21 20.12
CA LEU A 59 -20.18 12.95 19.68
C LEU A 59 -19.66 12.41 18.34
N HIS A 60 -18.92 13.22 17.60
CA HIS A 60 -18.22 12.79 16.38
C HIS A 60 -16.72 12.86 16.59
N GLN A 61 -16.00 11.94 16.01
CA GLN A 61 -14.56 11.86 16.09
C GLN A 61 -13.95 11.68 14.70
N THR A 62 -13.17 12.66 14.25
CA THR A 62 -12.40 12.58 13.00
C THR A 62 -10.96 12.18 13.23
N LYS A 63 -10.42 12.38 14.44
CA LYS A 63 -9.05 12.04 14.78
C LYS A 63 -8.97 10.73 15.56
N PRO A 64 -7.95 9.89 15.29
CA PRO A 64 -7.75 8.65 16.04
C PRO A 64 -7.41 8.94 17.51
N THR A 65 -7.95 8.13 18.40
CA THR A 65 -7.63 8.22 19.84
C THR A 65 -6.17 7.87 20.10
N THR A 66 -5.48 8.72 20.82
CA THR A 66 -4.13 8.44 21.32
C THR A 66 -4.21 7.72 22.67
N TRP A 67 -3.38 6.72 22.88
CA TRP A 67 -3.31 6.03 24.18
C TRP A 67 -1.88 5.56 24.49
N VAL A 68 -1.62 5.31 25.77
CA VAL A 68 -0.34 4.83 26.29
C VAL A 68 -0.56 3.83 27.42
N ILE A 69 0.44 2.98 27.68
CA ILE A 69 0.42 2.13 28.87
C ILE A 69 0.63 3.03 30.11
N ALA A 70 -0.30 2.99 31.04
CA ALA A 70 -0.29 3.81 32.26
C ALA A 70 0.74 3.32 33.29
N LYS A 71 2.04 3.51 33.00
CA LYS A 71 3.17 3.03 33.80
C LYS A 71 4.24 4.11 33.96
N LYS A 72 4.64 4.39 35.21
CA LYS A 72 5.73 5.34 35.53
C LYS A 72 7.12 4.71 35.28
N LYS A 73 8.17 5.53 35.26
CA LYS A 73 9.57 5.07 35.12
C LYS A 73 9.98 4.01 36.15
N ASN A 74 9.44 4.09 37.36
CA ASN A 74 9.69 3.12 38.42
C ASN A 74 8.88 1.80 38.31
N GLY A 75 8.19 1.59 37.20
CA GLY A 75 7.41 0.38 36.94
C GLY A 75 5.99 0.36 37.55
N ARG A 76 5.62 1.34 38.39
CA ARG A 76 4.29 1.39 39.01
C ARG A 76 3.22 1.85 38.00
N THR A 77 2.12 1.13 37.95
CA THR A 77 0.93 1.54 37.20
C THR A 77 0.21 2.71 37.90
N PHE A 78 -0.51 3.51 37.14
CA PHE A 78 -1.33 4.59 37.68
C PHE A 78 -2.68 4.65 36.95
N ARG A 79 -3.65 5.32 37.55
CA ARG A 79 -4.96 5.57 36.96
C ARG A 79 -5.11 7.03 36.56
N ASP A 80 -6.07 7.31 35.68
CA ASP A 80 -6.39 8.64 35.19
C ASP A 80 -6.52 9.68 36.31
N LYS A 81 -7.19 9.36 37.41
CA LYS A 81 -7.35 10.25 38.59
C LYS A 81 -6.04 10.82 39.12
N SER A 82 -4.96 10.03 39.08
CA SER A 82 -3.64 10.49 39.52
C SER A 82 -3.03 11.50 38.56
N PHE A 83 -3.29 11.35 37.27
CA PHE A 83 -2.84 12.27 36.25
C PHE A 83 -3.73 13.51 36.19
N HIS A 84 -5.06 13.35 36.38
CA HIS A 84 -5.98 14.46 36.52
C HIS A 84 -5.57 15.42 37.63
N LYS A 85 -5.28 14.87 38.82
CA LYS A 85 -4.78 15.67 39.94
C LYS A 85 -3.50 16.42 39.59
N PHE A 86 -2.54 15.76 38.94
CA PHE A 86 -1.29 16.39 38.51
C PHE A 86 -1.56 17.57 37.54
N LEU A 87 -2.48 17.43 36.59
CA LEU A 87 -2.86 18.51 35.66
C LEU A 87 -3.54 19.66 36.40
N GLU A 88 -4.44 19.36 37.34
CA GLU A 88 -5.10 20.40 38.18
C GLU A 88 -4.07 21.16 39.05
N ASP A 89 -3.10 20.43 39.64
CA ASP A 89 -2.01 21.04 40.43
C ASP A 89 -1.12 21.96 39.55
N LYS A 90 -1.11 21.72 38.24
CA LYS A 90 -0.44 22.56 37.23
C LYS A 90 -1.29 23.72 36.71
N GLY A 91 -2.55 23.81 37.14
CA GLY A 91 -3.47 24.90 36.77
C GLY A 91 -4.32 24.60 35.52
N TYR A 92 -4.31 23.37 34.99
CA TYR A 92 -5.22 23.01 33.91
C TYR A 92 -6.66 22.84 34.44
N GLU A 93 -7.62 23.47 33.78
CA GLU A 93 -9.02 23.44 34.18
C GLU A 93 -9.75 22.25 33.54
N ARG A 94 -10.78 21.77 34.24
CA ARG A 94 -11.68 20.72 33.76
C ARG A 94 -13.04 21.30 33.43
N GLU A 95 -13.63 20.79 32.35
CA GLU A 95 -15.02 21.06 32.04
C GLU A 95 -15.94 20.59 33.18
N LEU A 96 -16.93 21.36 33.54
CA LEU A 96 -17.98 20.96 34.48
C LEU A 96 -19.14 20.33 33.70
N ASN A 97 -19.67 19.24 34.19
CA ASN A 97 -20.90 18.66 33.64
C ASN A 97 -22.14 19.44 34.09
N ASP A 98 -23.33 19.12 33.60
CA ASP A 98 -24.60 19.76 33.90
C ASP A 98 -24.95 19.84 35.40
N ARG A 99 -24.30 19.01 36.21
CA ARG A 99 -24.47 18.97 37.67
C ARG A 99 -23.41 19.78 38.42
N GLY A 100 -22.55 20.53 37.72
CA GLY A 100 -21.46 21.28 38.28
C GLY A 100 -20.30 20.46 38.82
N THR A 101 -20.24 19.17 38.49
CA THR A 101 -19.10 18.29 38.86
C THR A 101 -18.07 18.24 37.75
N LYS A 102 -16.79 18.12 38.14
CA LYS A 102 -15.67 18.03 37.19
C LYS A 102 -15.79 16.79 36.31
N SER A 103 -15.80 16.99 35.00
CA SER A 103 -15.79 15.90 34.00
C SER A 103 -14.37 15.34 33.78
N GLU A 104 -14.19 14.41 32.85
CA GLU A 104 -12.87 13.90 32.40
C GLU A 104 -12.27 14.74 31.26
N TRP A 105 -12.93 15.83 30.86
CA TRP A 105 -12.49 16.73 29.81
C TRP A 105 -11.67 17.89 30.38
N PHE A 106 -10.47 18.10 29.82
CA PHE A 106 -9.56 19.18 30.20
C PHE A 106 -9.45 20.21 29.09
N PHE A 107 -9.36 21.50 29.46
CA PHE A 107 -8.99 22.59 28.54
C PHE A 107 -7.48 22.52 28.27
N ILE A 108 -7.08 21.64 27.37
CA ILE A 108 -5.70 21.34 27.03
C ILE A 108 -5.64 20.77 25.60
N THR A 109 -4.56 21.02 24.87
CA THR A 109 -4.32 20.31 23.61
C THR A 109 -3.74 18.92 23.85
N LEU A 110 -3.92 17.99 22.89
CA LEU A 110 -3.34 16.65 22.97
C LEU A 110 -1.82 16.72 23.17
N GLU A 111 -1.15 17.61 22.43
CA GLU A 111 0.31 17.79 22.51
C GLU A 111 0.76 18.24 23.90
N GLN A 112 0.08 19.22 24.48
CA GLN A 112 0.32 19.65 25.84
C GLN A 112 0.07 18.53 26.86
N ALA A 113 -1.05 17.79 26.71
CA ALA A 113 -1.37 16.69 27.61
C ALA A 113 -0.30 15.58 27.59
N LEU A 114 0.25 15.26 26.42
CA LEU A 114 1.33 14.28 26.27
C LEU A 114 2.64 14.80 26.88
N ALA A 115 2.97 16.07 26.69
CA ALA A 115 4.15 16.68 27.32
C ALA A 115 4.06 16.66 28.85
N GLU A 116 2.89 17.00 29.41
CA GLU A 116 2.66 16.91 30.86
C GLU A 116 2.69 15.46 31.37
N LEU A 117 2.25 14.49 30.55
CA LEU A 117 2.34 13.08 30.90
C LEU A 117 3.81 12.60 30.98
N GLU A 118 4.70 13.09 30.12
CA GLU A 118 6.14 12.81 30.21
C GLU A 118 6.74 13.31 31.53
N LEU A 119 6.37 14.51 31.93
CA LEU A 119 6.77 15.06 33.23
C LEU A 119 6.24 14.22 34.39
N PHE A 120 4.97 13.83 34.34
CA PHE A 120 4.32 13.04 35.38
C PHE A 120 4.92 11.63 35.49
N THR A 121 5.19 10.97 34.36
CA THR A 121 5.71 9.60 34.33
C THR A 121 7.23 9.53 34.49
N LYS A 122 7.93 10.67 34.25
CA LYS A 122 9.40 10.78 34.17
C LYS A 122 10.02 9.86 33.14
N LYS A 123 9.32 9.62 32.04
CA LYS A 123 9.82 8.87 30.87
C LYS A 123 9.21 9.46 29.60
N PRO A 124 9.90 9.38 28.46
CA PRO A 124 9.30 9.76 27.17
C PRO A 124 8.01 9.00 26.94
N VAL A 125 6.99 9.72 26.46
CA VAL A 125 5.73 9.10 26.04
C VAL A 125 5.95 8.56 24.64
N LYS A 126 6.03 7.24 24.50
CA LYS A 126 5.95 6.59 23.20
C LYS A 126 4.48 6.38 22.86
N LYS A 127 4.04 6.90 21.70
CA LYS A 127 2.75 6.53 21.13
C LYS A 127 2.82 5.04 20.78
N GLU A 128 1.92 4.25 21.31
CA GLU A 128 1.82 2.84 20.91
C GLU A 128 1.21 2.79 19.51
N VAL A 129 1.94 2.20 18.58
CA VAL A 129 1.44 1.96 17.23
C VAL A 129 0.61 0.68 17.27
N ILE A 130 -0.69 0.83 17.02
CA ILE A 130 -1.57 -0.34 16.88
C ILE A 130 -1.35 -0.93 15.49
N LEU A 131 -0.71 -2.07 15.43
CA LEU A 131 -0.57 -2.84 14.21
C LEU A 131 -1.88 -3.60 13.95
N ARG A 132 -2.31 -3.66 12.67
CA ARG A 132 -3.38 -4.54 12.22
C ARG A 132 -2.93 -6.00 12.25
N THR A 133 -3.85 -6.95 12.15
CA THR A 133 -3.55 -8.38 12.27
C THR A 133 -2.44 -8.84 11.31
N ALA A 134 -2.51 -8.50 10.03
CA ALA A 134 -1.47 -8.83 9.07
C ALA A 134 -0.12 -8.15 9.38
N GLN A 135 -0.15 -6.93 9.89
CA GLN A 135 1.06 -6.21 10.32
C GLN A 135 1.70 -6.87 11.53
N HIS A 136 0.90 -7.32 12.50
CA HIS A 136 1.38 -8.10 13.65
C HIS A 136 2.02 -9.41 13.21
N TYR A 137 1.33 -10.15 12.33
CA TYR A 137 1.86 -11.39 11.78
C TYR A 137 3.25 -11.17 11.15
N LEU A 138 3.40 -10.13 10.33
CA LEU A 138 4.68 -9.82 9.71
C LEU A 138 5.74 -9.36 10.73
N ALA A 139 5.36 -8.56 11.73
CA ALA A 139 6.28 -8.13 12.78
C ALA A 139 6.81 -9.32 13.59
N GLU A 140 5.96 -10.29 13.92
CA GLU A 140 6.39 -11.53 14.57
C GLU A 140 7.35 -12.33 13.67
N LYS A 141 7.04 -12.47 12.38
CA LYS A 141 7.92 -13.17 11.42
C LYS A 141 9.27 -12.47 11.23
N GLN A 142 9.30 -11.15 11.29
CA GLN A 142 10.53 -10.38 11.27
C GLN A 142 11.36 -10.63 12.54
N GLN A 143 10.71 -10.63 13.71
CA GLN A 143 11.39 -10.90 14.97
C GLN A 143 11.92 -12.34 15.04
N GLU A 144 11.11 -13.34 14.61
CA GLU A 144 11.57 -14.72 14.48
C GLU A 144 12.86 -14.84 13.65
N ALA A 145 12.94 -14.09 12.53
CA ALA A 145 14.14 -14.11 11.68
C ALA A 145 15.38 -13.55 12.42
N ILE A 146 15.22 -12.50 13.21
CA ILE A 146 16.31 -11.97 14.03
C ILE A 146 16.74 -12.96 15.12
N ASP A 147 15.76 -13.55 15.80
CA ASP A 147 16.01 -14.52 16.88
C ASP A 147 16.70 -15.79 16.34
N GLU A 148 16.44 -16.16 15.08
CA GLU A 148 17.15 -17.21 14.34
C GLU A 148 18.55 -16.80 13.87
N GLY A 149 18.98 -15.55 14.06
CA GLY A 149 20.32 -15.05 13.73
C GLY A 149 20.47 -14.59 12.28
N PHE A 150 19.38 -14.33 11.55
CA PHE A 150 19.47 -13.69 10.24
C PHE A 150 19.84 -12.21 10.38
N GLN A 151 20.61 -11.71 9.43
CA GLN A 151 21.07 -10.32 9.36
C GLN A 151 20.23 -9.47 8.40
N GLY A 152 19.31 -10.09 7.68
CA GLY A 152 18.43 -9.43 6.73
C GLY A 152 17.17 -10.20 6.41
N ILE A 153 16.21 -9.49 5.85
CA ILE A 153 14.97 -10.06 5.30
C ILE A 153 14.78 -9.54 3.89
N ASN A 154 14.59 -10.46 2.95
CA ASN A 154 14.09 -10.12 1.62
C ASN A 154 12.57 -10.10 1.67
N ALA A 155 11.97 -8.90 1.73
CA ALA A 155 10.57 -8.70 2.06
C ALA A 155 9.69 -8.47 0.82
N GLY A 156 8.86 -9.46 0.46
CA GLY A 156 7.83 -9.38 -0.57
C GLY A 156 6.45 -9.19 0.06
N TYR A 157 6.06 -7.97 0.38
CA TYR A 157 4.80 -7.70 1.04
C TYR A 157 3.83 -7.05 0.06
N CYS A 158 2.61 -7.57 0.00
CA CYS A 158 1.58 -7.04 -0.88
C CYS A 158 1.36 -5.53 -0.69
N VAL A 159 0.86 -4.90 -1.73
CA VAL A 159 0.54 -3.46 -1.70
C VAL A 159 -0.51 -3.20 -0.60
N ARG A 160 -0.34 -2.10 0.16
CA ARG A 160 -1.26 -1.63 1.22
C ARG A 160 -1.19 -2.35 2.58
N VAL A 161 -0.32 -3.32 2.77
CA VAL A 161 -0.13 -3.92 4.10
C VAL A 161 0.48 -2.95 5.12
N GLY A 162 1.15 -1.89 4.67
CA GLY A 162 1.83 -0.91 5.53
C GLY A 162 3.27 -1.29 5.86
N LYS A 163 4.03 -1.71 4.86
CA LYS A 163 5.45 -2.11 4.95
C LYS A 163 6.29 -1.17 5.80
N THR A 164 6.20 0.13 5.52
CA THR A 164 6.98 1.17 6.22
C THR A 164 6.68 1.18 7.72
N ILE A 165 5.41 1.12 8.12
CA ILE A 165 5.00 1.16 9.52
C ILE A 165 5.55 -0.06 10.29
N ILE A 166 5.43 -1.26 9.71
CA ILE A 166 5.93 -2.50 10.31
C ILE A 166 7.46 -2.40 10.53
N SER A 167 8.17 -1.96 9.49
CA SER A 167 9.64 -1.86 9.53
C SER A 167 10.13 -0.78 10.50
N LEU A 168 9.44 0.36 10.59
CA LEU A 168 9.75 1.40 11.57
C LEU A 168 9.45 0.95 13.00
N LYS A 169 8.34 0.23 13.21
CA LYS A 169 8.04 -0.38 14.51
C LYS A 169 9.16 -1.33 14.94
N HIS A 170 9.64 -2.14 14.00
CA HIS A 170 10.74 -3.05 14.22
C HIS A 170 12.05 -2.33 14.59
N ALA A 171 12.36 -1.21 13.92
CA ALA A 171 13.49 -0.34 14.31
C ALA A 171 13.33 0.20 15.74
N SER A 172 12.11 0.62 16.09
CA SER A 172 11.80 1.14 17.44
C SER A 172 11.96 0.07 18.51
N ASP A 173 11.52 -1.16 18.25
CA ASP A 173 11.57 -2.25 19.23
C ASP A 173 13.01 -2.71 19.50
N ASN A 174 13.89 -2.64 18.51
CA ASN A 174 15.30 -3.02 18.61
C ASN A 174 16.25 -1.84 18.92
N ASP A 175 15.73 -0.63 19.13
CA ASP A 175 16.50 0.61 19.33
C ASP A 175 17.50 0.91 18.19
N TRP A 176 17.13 0.59 16.96
CA TRP A 176 17.93 0.85 15.77
C TRP A 176 17.59 2.20 15.14
N MET A 177 18.55 2.81 14.45
CA MET A 177 18.32 3.98 13.61
C MET A 177 17.89 3.53 12.22
N PRO A 178 16.65 3.79 11.77
CA PRO A 178 16.23 3.46 10.42
C PRO A 178 16.79 4.44 9.40
N VAL A 179 17.39 3.88 8.35
CA VAL A 179 17.80 4.57 7.13
C VAL A 179 16.92 4.08 5.99
N TYR A 180 15.93 4.88 5.64
CA TYR A 180 15.01 4.57 4.56
C TYR A 180 15.56 5.07 3.22
N ILE A 181 15.70 4.16 2.27
CA ILE A 181 16.22 4.44 0.93
C ILE A 181 15.11 4.14 -0.08
N GLY A 182 14.53 5.22 -0.63
CA GLY A 182 13.46 5.13 -1.61
C GLY A 182 13.97 5.36 -3.04
N LYS A 183 13.25 4.80 -4.01
CA LYS A 183 13.50 5.00 -5.44
C LYS A 183 13.35 6.47 -5.81
N ASN A 184 12.29 7.11 -5.34
CA ASN A 184 11.88 8.44 -5.73
C ASN A 184 11.54 9.32 -4.51
N LEU A 185 11.31 10.59 -4.77
CA LEU A 185 10.96 11.56 -3.73
C LEU A 185 9.57 11.31 -3.12
N THR A 186 8.68 10.61 -3.83
CA THR A 186 7.32 10.29 -3.35
C THR A 186 7.37 9.20 -2.28
N SER A 187 8.14 8.13 -2.50
CA SER A 187 8.34 7.07 -1.50
C SER A 187 8.96 7.63 -0.22
N GLN A 188 9.96 8.52 -0.37
CA GLN A 188 10.60 9.21 0.75
C GLN A 188 9.57 10.04 1.54
N ALA A 189 8.80 10.91 0.89
CA ALA A 189 7.80 11.75 1.52
C ALA A 189 6.70 10.91 2.21
N SER A 190 6.32 9.76 1.62
CA SER A 190 5.36 8.83 2.23
C SER A 190 5.90 8.23 3.51
N ALA A 191 7.16 7.78 3.53
CA ALA A 191 7.80 7.21 4.71
C ALA A 191 7.94 8.24 5.84
N GLU A 192 8.32 9.48 5.51
CA GLU A 192 8.40 10.59 6.47
C GLU A 192 7.03 10.92 7.06
N LYS A 193 5.99 10.97 6.22
CA LYS A 193 4.60 11.19 6.65
C LYS A 193 4.10 10.07 7.57
N ASP A 194 4.36 8.81 7.24
CA ASP A 194 3.99 7.67 8.06
C ASP A 194 4.68 7.75 9.44
N ASN A 195 5.98 8.00 9.46
CA ASN A 195 6.69 8.16 10.72
C ASN A 195 6.16 9.34 11.56
N ALA A 196 5.91 10.48 10.94
CA ALA A 196 5.36 11.66 11.63
C ALA A 196 3.94 11.41 12.14
N THR A 197 3.09 10.74 11.35
CA THR A 197 1.69 10.44 11.72
C THR A 197 1.62 9.51 12.93
N PHE A 198 2.45 8.48 12.95
CA PHE A 198 2.43 7.47 14.00
C PHE A 198 3.46 7.72 15.11
N GLY A 199 4.44 8.62 14.90
CA GLY A 199 5.47 8.94 15.89
C GLY A 199 6.29 7.72 16.32
N ILE A 200 6.63 6.82 15.37
CA ILE A 200 7.18 5.50 15.66
C ILE A 200 8.62 5.59 16.13
N VAL A 201 9.45 6.33 15.40
CA VAL A 201 10.86 6.56 15.72
C VAL A 201 11.15 8.05 15.77
N PRO A 202 11.93 8.52 16.76
CA PRO A 202 12.26 9.94 16.90
C PRO A 202 13.21 10.42 15.78
N GLU A 203 14.06 9.55 15.29
CA GLU A 203 15.07 9.86 14.29
C GLU A 203 14.99 8.82 13.16
N MET A 204 14.67 9.27 11.96
CA MET A 204 14.72 8.50 10.73
C MET A 204 15.43 9.33 9.66
N LEU A 205 16.40 8.73 8.99
CA LEU A 205 17.03 9.35 7.84
C LEU A 205 16.40 8.80 6.54
N THR A 206 15.95 9.69 5.68
CA THR A 206 15.47 9.30 4.33
C THR A 206 16.51 9.69 3.28
N GLN A 207 16.70 8.83 2.30
CA GLN A 207 17.57 9.05 1.14
C GLN A 207 16.82 8.65 -0.13
N SER A 208 16.94 9.45 -1.19
CA SER A 208 16.39 9.13 -2.51
C SER A 208 17.49 8.72 -3.46
N LEU A 209 17.22 7.71 -4.28
CA LEU A 209 18.05 7.32 -5.42
C LEU A 209 17.59 8.00 -6.72
N HIS A 210 16.68 8.97 -6.65
CA HIS A 210 16.21 9.71 -7.83
C HIS A 210 17.37 10.39 -8.59
N GLY A 211 17.39 10.25 -9.91
CA GLY A 211 18.41 10.80 -10.78
C GLY A 211 19.76 10.05 -10.75
N VAL A 212 19.84 8.93 -10.03
CA VAL A 212 21.09 8.13 -9.96
C VAL A 212 21.47 7.55 -11.33
N ASP A 213 20.48 7.20 -12.14
CA ASP A 213 20.71 6.63 -13.48
C ASP A 213 21.37 7.62 -14.46
N GLU A 214 21.31 8.93 -14.17
CA GLU A 214 21.95 9.98 -14.93
C GLU A 214 23.39 10.29 -14.45
N ILE A 215 23.83 9.68 -13.35
CA ILE A 215 25.14 9.92 -12.75
C ILE A 215 26.22 9.27 -13.61
N LYS A 216 27.19 10.06 -14.05
CA LYS A 216 28.39 9.55 -14.73
C LYS A 216 29.22 8.67 -13.79
N ALA A 217 29.82 7.60 -14.32
CA ALA A 217 30.59 6.63 -13.53
C ALA A 217 31.62 7.26 -12.55
N GLY A 218 32.24 8.38 -12.90
CA GLY A 218 33.18 9.10 -12.05
C GLY A 218 32.57 9.80 -10.83
N ASP A 219 31.25 10.00 -10.79
CA ASP A 219 30.57 10.69 -9.69
C ASP A 219 29.88 9.72 -8.69
N LEU A 220 29.87 8.43 -8.97
CA LEU A 220 29.30 7.40 -8.08
C LEU A 220 29.96 7.44 -6.69
N SER A 221 31.29 7.56 -6.62
CA SER A 221 32.02 7.63 -5.35
C SER A 221 31.69 8.89 -4.55
N LYS A 222 31.36 10.00 -5.20
CA LYS A 222 30.93 11.24 -4.52
C LYS A 222 29.57 11.05 -3.89
N ARG A 223 28.62 10.39 -4.60
CA ARG A 223 27.28 10.12 -4.09
C ARG A 223 27.33 9.15 -2.89
N THR A 224 28.11 8.08 -3.00
CA THR A 224 28.38 7.14 -1.91
C THR A 224 28.90 7.86 -0.65
N LYS A 225 29.94 8.69 -0.80
CA LYS A 225 30.52 9.48 0.30
C LYS A 225 29.49 10.44 0.91
N GLN A 226 28.64 11.07 0.09
CA GLN A 226 27.61 11.98 0.57
C GLN A 226 26.57 11.24 1.42
N ILE A 227 26.11 10.07 0.99
CA ILE A 227 25.15 9.25 1.76
C ILE A 227 25.76 8.81 3.07
N ILE A 228 27.00 8.31 3.07
CA ILE A 228 27.72 7.92 4.30
C ILE A 228 27.84 9.11 5.26
N LYS A 229 28.19 10.29 4.74
CA LYS A 229 28.27 11.51 5.54
C LYS A 229 26.92 11.85 6.18
N ASN A 230 25.84 11.83 5.40
CA ASN A 230 24.49 12.12 5.90
C ASN A 230 24.07 11.16 7.01
N ILE A 231 24.36 9.85 6.85
CA ILE A 231 24.05 8.83 7.86
C ILE A 231 24.87 9.08 9.15
N ASN A 232 26.17 9.37 9.03
CA ASN A 232 27.01 9.66 10.19
C ASN A 232 26.57 10.93 10.93
N GLU A 233 26.16 11.98 10.20
CA GLU A 233 25.64 13.22 10.77
C GLU A 233 24.31 13.01 11.50
N ALA A 234 23.45 12.13 11.00
CA ALA A 234 22.19 11.78 11.63
C ALA A 234 22.39 10.82 12.82
N ASN A 235 23.28 9.83 12.70
CA ASN A 235 23.54 8.83 13.75
C ASN A 235 24.52 9.31 14.83
N LYS A 236 24.24 10.44 15.48
CA LYS A 236 25.10 10.99 16.55
C LYS A 236 25.20 10.07 17.76
N GLN A 237 24.19 9.25 18.01
CA GLN A 237 24.17 8.32 19.14
C GLN A 237 24.89 6.99 18.85
N LYS A 238 25.43 6.82 17.64
CA LYS A 238 26.12 5.60 17.20
C LYS A 238 25.27 4.32 17.37
N LYS A 239 23.99 4.43 17.14
CA LYS A 239 23.07 3.28 17.13
C LYS A 239 23.40 2.36 15.97
N GLN A 240 23.04 1.09 16.12
CA GLN A 240 22.99 0.18 14.98
C GLN A 240 21.94 0.64 13.97
N ILE A 241 22.20 0.40 12.69
CA ILE A 241 21.41 0.93 11.58
C ILE A 241 20.54 -0.17 10.98
N LEU A 242 19.25 0.12 10.84
CA LEU A 242 18.36 -0.66 10.00
C LEU A 242 18.28 -0.01 8.61
N PHE A 243 18.79 -0.70 7.60
CA PHE A 243 18.65 -0.27 6.21
C PHE A 243 17.33 -0.77 5.62
N LEU A 244 16.43 0.14 5.28
CA LEU A 244 15.16 -0.12 4.62
C LEU A 244 15.27 0.33 3.16
N ILE A 245 15.26 -0.61 2.21
CA ILE A 245 15.37 -0.32 0.78
C ILE A 245 14.03 -0.60 0.14
N ASP A 246 13.29 0.45 -0.22
CA ASP A 246 11.93 0.33 -0.74
C ASP A 246 11.90 0.23 -2.27
N GLU A 247 10.94 -0.54 -2.76
CA GLU A 247 10.65 -0.76 -4.19
C GLU A 247 11.85 -1.26 -5.01
N VAL A 248 12.55 -2.27 -4.49
CA VAL A 248 13.75 -2.86 -5.12
C VAL A 248 13.52 -3.44 -6.52
N ASP A 249 12.27 -3.74 -6.89
CA ASP A 249 11.95 -4.43 -8.15
C ASP A 249 11.65 -3.49 -9.31
N ASP A 250 11.44 -2.23 -9.04
CA ASP A 250 11.16 -1.26 -10.09
C ASP A 250 12.46 -0.81 -10.78
N GLY A 251 12.55 -1.03 -12.07
CA GLY A 251 13.58 -0.73 -13.10
C GLY A 251 14.80 0.15 -12.78
N SER A 252 14.76 0.93 -11.72
CA SER A 252 15.81 1.83 -11.25
C SER A 252 16.94 1.15 -10.46
N HIS A 253 16.82 -0.12 -10.14
CA HIS A 253 17.93 -0.88 -9.52
C HIS A 253 18.87 -1.43 -10.58
N THR A 254 19.28 -0.51 -11.42
CA THR A 254 20.39 -0.67 -12.32
C THR A 254 21.63 -1.08 -11.51
N LYS A 255 22.61 -1.60 -12.19
CA LYS A 255 23.97 -1.79 -11.67
C LYS A 255 24.43 -0.57 -10.85
N ILE A 256 24.07 0.63 -11.28
CA ILE A 256 24.44 1.93 -10.67
C ILE A 256 23.90 2.06 -9.23
N SER A 257 22.62 1.71 -8.97
CA SER A 257 22.07 1.79 -7.61
C SER A 257 22.79 0.83 -6.66
N ARG A 258 23.12 -0.39 -7.11
CA ARG A 258 23.90 -1.35 -6.31
C ARG A 258 25.33 -0.87 -6.10
N ASP A 259 25.96 -0.28 -7.12
CA ASP A 259 27.30 0.28 -7.05
C ASP A 259 27.39 1.44 -6.02
N ILE A 260 26.27 2.06 -5.63
CA ILE A 260 26.19 3.05 -4.55
C ILE A 260 25.84 2.37 -3.21
N LEU A 261 24.79 1.55 -3.18
CA LEU A 261 24.22 1.03 -1.93
C LEU A 261 25.14 0.00 -1.25
N VAL A 262 25.73 -0.91 -2.03
CA VAL A 262 26.59 -1.95 -1.47
C VAL A 262 27.82 -1.34 -0.75
N PRO A 263 28.56 -0.38 -1.32
CA PRO A 263 29.65 0.29 -0.60
C PRO A 263 29.18 1.08 0.64
N VAL A 264 27.99 1.73 0.57
CA VAL A 264 27.43 2.43 1.74
C VAL A 264 27.21 1.45 2.88
N ILE A 265 26.52 0.35 2.65
CA ILE A 265 26.16 -0.61 3.70
C ILE A 265 27.41 -1.31 4.24
N LYS A 266 28.34 -1.73 3.36
CA LYS A 266 29.62 -2.32 3.78
C LYS A 266 30.42 -1.40 4.68
N HIS A 267 30.43 -0.08 4.41
CA HIS A 267 31.09 0.88 5.27
C HIS A 267 30.59 0.83 6.73
N PHE A 268 29.28 0.64 6.95
CA PHE A 268 28.72 0.53 8.29
C PHE A 268 28.85 -0.87 8.89
N MET A 269 28.92 -1.92 8.06
CA MET A 269 29.29 -3.27 8.49
C MET A 269 30.73 -3.29 9.04
N ASP A 270 31.67 -2.66 8.34
CA ASP A 270 33.08 -2.57 8.75
C ASP A 270 33.29 -1.76 10.05
N GLN A 271 32.32 -0.89 10.39
CA GLN A 271 32.34 -0.08 11.62
C GLN A 271 31.54 -0.67 12.79
N ASP A 272 31.01 -1.89 12.65
CA ASP A 272 30.14 -2.53 13.65
C ASP A 272 28.88 -1.71 14.00
N MET A 273 28.41 -0.92 13.03
CA MET A 273 27.17 -0.12 13.13
C MET A 273 26.02 -0.68 12.29
N PHE A 274 26.20 -1.85 11.69
CA PHE A 274 25.16 -2.53 10.92
C PHE A 274 24.29 -3.36 11.85
N GLY A 275 23.02 -3.04 11.96
CA GLY A 275 22.02 -3.81 12.70
C GLY A 275 21.31 -4.83 11.81
N PHE A 276 20.64 -4.34 10.78
CA PHE A 276 19.81 -5.20 9.92
C PHE A 276 19.57 -4.56 8.55
N ILE A 277 19.21 -5.39 7.54
CA ILE A 277 18.83 -4.90 6.21
C ILE A 277 17.55 -5.52 5.73
N MET A 278 16.67 -4.70 5.16
CA MET A 278 15.38 -5.13 4.62
C MET A 278 15.11 -4.50 3.26
N PRO A 279 15.52 -5.14 2.15
CA PRO A 279 14.97 -4.85 0.84
C PRO A 279 13.47 -5.21 0.81
N MET A 280 12.63 -4.27 0.37
CA MET A 280 11.18 -4.39 0.37
C MET A 280 10.64 -4.20 -1.04
N SER A 281 9.65 -5.02 -1.43
CA SER A 281 8.90 -4.85 -2.67
C SER A 281 7.41 -5.08 -2.44
N GLY A 282 6.60 -4.42 -3.26
CA GLY A 282 5.15 -4.66 -3.34
C GLY A 282 4.77 -5.78 -4.30
N THR A 283 5.70 -6.26 -5.12
CA THR A 283 5.46 -7.22 -6.20
C THR A 283 6.43 -8.39 -6.16
N ARG A 284 7.69 -8.22 -6.56
CA ARG A 284 8.63 -9.34 -6.74
C ARG A 284 9.94 -9.15 -5.99
N ILE A 285 10.40 -10.18 -5.29
CA ILE A 285 11.59 -10.14 -4.42
C ILE A 285 12.93 -10.42 -5.10
N PHE A 286 12.98 -10.72 -6.40
CA PHE A 286 14.20 -11.19 -7.07
C PHE A 286 15.40 -10.23 -7.02
N ARG A 287 15.19 -8.94 -6.92
CA ARG A 287 16.30 -7.96 -6.96
C ARG A 287 16.86 -7.63 -5.58
N GLY A 288 16.03 -7.68 -4.55
CA GLY A 288 16.48 -7.57 -3.17
C GLY A 288 17.51 -8.65 -2.81
N GLU A 289 17.30 -9.86 -3.28
CA GLU A 289 18.21 -10.99 -3.12
C GLU A 289 19.63 -10.70 -3.63
N LYS A 290 19.75 -9.99 -4.78
CA LYS A 290 21.06 -9.65 -5.34
C LYS A 290 21.89 -8.75 -4.43
N ILE A 291 21.24 -7.76 -3.82
CA ILE A 291 21.90 -6.85 -2.86
C ILE A 291 22.37 -7.63 -1.64
N LEU A 292 21.51 -8.49 -1.10
CA LEU A 292 21.84 -9.31 0.08
C LEU A 292 23.00 -10.28 -0.18
N LYS A 293 23.02 -10.92 -1.35
CA LYS A 293 24.12 -11.80 -1.80
C LYS A 293 25.45 -11.05 -1.99
N GLU A 294 25.41 -9.86 -2.62
CA GLU A 294 26.60 -9.02 -2.80
C GLU A 294 27.19 -8.49 -1.47
N LEU A 295 26.33 -8.31 -0.48
CA LEU A 295 26.74 -7.94 0.88
C LEU A 295 27.28 -9.13 1.70
N GLY A 296 27.00 -10.37 1.28
CA GLY A 296 27.31 -11.57 2.05
C GLY A 296 26.45 -11.73 3.30
N VAL A 297 25.26 -11.16 3.31
CA VAL A 297 24.33 -11.16 4.45
C VAL A 297 23.56 -12.48 4.47
N ASN A 298 23.45 -13.11 5.64
CA ASN A 298 22.52 -14.20 5.86
C ASN A 298 21.10 -13.64 6.00
N TYR A 299 20.18 -14.06 5.14
CA TYR A 299 18.84 -13.49 5.07
C TYR A 299 17.73 -14.53 4.98
N LYS A 300 16.53 -14.15 5.40
CA LYS A 300 15.29 -14.92 5.29
C LYS A 300 14.38 -14.27 4.25
N GLU A 301 13.69 -15.06 3.46
CA GLU A 301 12.61 -14.56 2.60
C GLU A 301 11.30 -14.53 3.38
N LEU A 302 10.62 -13.40 3.37
CA LEU A 302 9.29 -13.25 3.94
C LEU A 302 8.37 -12.62 2.90
N THR A 303 7.28 -13.33 2.60
CA THR A 303 6.24 -12.86 1.67
C THR A 303 4.91 -12.79 2.40
N LEU A 304 4.06 -11.86 1.97
CA LEU A 304 2.64 -11.82 2.31
C LEU A 304 1.87 -11.33 1.09
N GLU A 305 1.03 -12.19 0.54
CA GLU A 305 0.20 -11.88 -0.61
C GLU A 305 -1.12 -11.21 -0.19
N TYR A 306 -1.81 -10.55 -1.13
CA TYR A 306 -3.03 -9.82 -0.78
C TYR A 306 -4.15 -10.74 -0.28
N PHE A 307 -4.31 -11.94 -0.84
CA PHE A 307 -5.30 -12.90 -0.36
C PHE A 307 -5.00 -13.39 1.07
N GLU A 308 -3.73 -13.55 1.42
CA GLU A 308 -3.31 -13.88 2.79
C GLU A 308 -3.65 -12.74 3.74
N MET A 309 -3.46 -11.48 3.29
CA MET A 309 -3.91 -10.32 4.05
C MET A 309 -5.43 -10.29 4.21
N GLN A 310 -6.21 -10.71 3.20
CA GLN A 310 -7.67 -10.85 3.31
C GLN A 310 -8.07 -11.92 4.35
N ILE A 311 -7.31 -13.01 4.46
CA ILE A 311 -7.53 -14.04 5.50
C ILE A 311 -7.22 -13.50 6.90
N LEU A 312 -6.10 -12.79 7.06
CA LEU A 312 -5.63 -12.29 8.36
C LEU A 312 -6.45 -11.12 8.89
N GLN A 313 -7.00 -10.27 8.03
CA GLN A 313 -7.70 -9.04 8.43
C GLN A 313 -8.85 -8.70 7.47
N PRO A 314 -9.89 -9.53 7.39
CA PRO A 314 -10.99 -9.36 6.44
C PRO A 314 -11.73 -8.02 6.62
N GLU A 315 -11.76 -7.48 7.83
CA GLU A 315 -12.44 -6.22 8.18
C GLU A 315 -11.78 -4.95 7.61
N THR A 316 -10.52 -5.03 7.19
CA THR A 316 -9.77 -3.88 6.63
C THR A 316 -9.23 -4.14 5.23
N THR A 317 -9.80 -5.12 4.54
CA THR A 317 -9.51 -5.43 3.15
C THR A 317 -10.77 -5.37 2.30
N CYS A 318 -10.61 -5.13 1.00
CA CYS A 318 -11.71 -5.08 0.07
C CYS A 318 -11.82 -6.39 -0.72
N LYS A 319 -13.05 -6.83 -1.01
CA LYS A 319 -13.30 -7.78 -2.08
C LYS A 319 -12.86 -7.15 -3.40
N ARG A 320 -12.07 -7.87 -4.20
CA ARG A 320 -11.61 -7.41 -5.51
C ARG A 320 -12.49 -8.01 -6.60
N ASN A 321 -13.12 -7.15 -7.38
CA ASN A 321 -13.89 -7.53 -8.54
C ASN A 321 -13.00 -7.36 -9.78
N PHE A 322 -12.37 -8.44 -10.22
CA PHE A 322 -11.51 -8.44 -11.40
C PHE A 322 -12.35 -8.61 -12.65
N ARG A 323 -12.13 -7.72 -13.62
CA ARG A 323 -12.75 -7.74 -14.94
C ARG A 323 -11.67 -7.63 -16.00
N HIS A 324 -11.53 -8.63 -16.84
CA HIS A 324 -10.74 -8.54 -18.04
C HIS A 324 -11.67 -8.35 -19.23
N ILE A 325 -11.50 -7.26 -19.96
CA ILE A 325 -12.35 -6.89 -21.09
C ILE A 325 -11.47 -6.85 -22.34
N SER A 326 -11.66 -7.83 -23.21
CA SER A 326 -10.97 -7.92 -24.50
C SER A 326 -11.90 -7.39 -25.61
N PHE A 327 -11.46 -6.32 -26.27
CA PHE A 327 -12.12 -5.80 -27.47
C PHE A 327 -11.46 -6.40 -28.71
N TYR A 328 -12.17 -7.22 -29.46
CA TYR A 328 -11.69 -7.66 -30.77
C TYR A 328 -11.69 -6.47 -31.74
N SER A 329 -10.54 -6.21 -32.34
CA SER A 329 -10.45 -5.26 -33.44
C SER A 329 -11.12 -5.88 -34.67
N ASN A 330 -12.34 -5.46 -34.96
CA ASN A 330 -12.84 -5.63 -36.33
C ASN A 330 -11.94 -4.79 -37.24
N ILE A 331 -11.39 -5.42 -38.26
CA ILE A 331 -10.49 -4.78 -39.25
C ILE A 331 -11.15 -3.54 -39.86
N ASP A 332 -12.47 -3.47 -39.87
CA ASP A 332 -13.26 -2.37 -40.40
C ASP A 332 -13.33 -1.13 -39.47
N ASP A 333 -13.12 -1.27 -38.16
CA ASP A 333 -13.20 -0.17 -37.19
C ASP A 333 -11.85 0.49 -36.82
N GLY A 334 -10.74 0.03 -37.37
CA GLY A 334 -9.42 0.66 -37.25
C GLY A 334 -8.77 0.59 -35.87
N LEU A 335 -9.30 -0.20 -34.93
CA LEU A 335 -8.73 -0.41 -33.60
C LEU A 335 -7.68 -1.53 -33.66
N LEU A 336 -6.46 -1.20 -34.11
CA LEU A 336 -5.36 -2.16 -34.20
C LEU A 336 -4.76 -2.52 -32.84
N ASN A 337 -4.60 -1.53 -31.97
CA ASN A 337 -4.19 -1.66 -30.57
C ASN A 337 -4.33 -0.32 -29.84
N ILE A 338 -4.30 -0.33 -28.51
CA ILE A 338 -4.45 0.87 -27.65
C ILE A 338 -3.36 1.91 -27.96
N SER A 339 -2.10 1.49 -28.04
CA SER A 339 -0.96 2.39 -28.29
C SER A 339 -1.07 3.10 -29.65
N THR A 340 -1.57 2.41 -30.68
CA THR A 340 -1.79 3.01 -32.02
C THR A 340 -3.04 3.87 -32.04
N ALA A 341 -4.14 3.41 -31.41
CA ALA A 341 -5.37 4.17 -31.29
C ALA A 341 -5.13 5.52 -30.60
N MET A 342 -4.37 5.54 -29.51
CA MET A 342 -4.08 6.78 -28.78
C MET A 342 -3.32 7.83 -29.62
N LYS A 343 -2.59 7.44 -30.66
CA LYS A 343 -1.84 8.37 -31.55
C LYS A 343 -2.75 9.12 -32.52
N SER A 344 -3.93 8.58 -32.87
CA SER A 344 -4.84 9.17 -33.86
C SER A 344 -6.09 9.79 -33.24
N SER A 345 -6.71 10.76 -33.92
CA SER A 345 -7.96 11.37 -33.44
C SER A 345 -9.12 10.37 -33.43
N ASN A 346 -9.24 9.55 -34.48
CA ASN A 346 -10.29 8.55 -34.56
C ASN A 346 -10.10 7.43 -33.52
N GLY A 347 -8.88 6.97 -33.32
CA GLY A 347 -8.59 5.96 -32.30
C GLY A 347 -8.88 6.47 -30.89
N ARG A 348 -8.57 7.74 -30.56
CA ARG A 348 -8.97 8.32 -29.26
C ARG A 348 -10.48 8.43 -29.10
N LYS A 349 -11.25 8.63 -30.17
CA LYS A 349 -12.73 8.55 -30.11
C LYS A 349 -13.19 7.14 -29.80
N SER A 350 -12.59 6.12 -30.39
CA SER A 350 -12.90 4.72 -30.08
C SER A 350 -12.58 4.38 -28.62
N ILE A 351 -11.42 4.83 -28.10
CA ILE A 351 -11.07 4.70 -26.68
C ILE A 351 -12.08 5.44 -25.78
N SER A 352 -12.50 6.65 -26.16
CA SER A 352 -13.56 7.39 -25.44
C SER A 352 -14.84 6.59 -25.34
N THR A 353 -15.28 5.93 -26.42
CA THR A 353 -16.47 5.06 -26.40
C THR A 353 -16.29 3.84 -25.48
N ILE A 354 -15.08 3.27 -25.40
CA ILE A 354 -14.80 2.20 -24.43
C ILE A 354 -14.94 2.73 -23.00
N ILE A 355 -14.38 3.90 -22.71
CA ILE A 355 -14.49 4.53 -21.39
C ILE A 355 -15.96 4.83 -21.07
N GLU A 356 -16.74 5.37 -21.99
CA GLU A 356 -18.17 5.60 -21.82
C GLU A 356 -18.90 4.30 -21.39
N ARG A 357 -18.62 3.19 -22.06
CA ARG A 357 -19.23 1.89 -21.72
C ARG A 357 -18.79 1.36 -20.35
N LEU A 358 -17.59 1.66 -19.90
CA LEU A 358 -17.13 1.28 -18.55
C LEU A 358 -17.82 2.11 -17.45
N LEU A 359 -18.12 3.37 -17.75
CA LEU A 359 -18.72 4.32 -16.82
C LEU A 359 -20.25 4.27 -16.81
N ASP A 360 -20.88 3.61 -17.77
CA ASP A 360 -22.34 3.48 -17.86
C ASP A 360 -22.86 2.68 -16.65
N GLU A 361 -23.90 3.19 -15.98
CA GLU A 361 -24.55 2.51 -14.85
C GLU A 361 -25.14 1.15 -15.26
N HIS A 362 -25.52 0.99 -16.54
CA HIS A 362 -26.03 -0.26 -17.10
C HIS A 362 -25.00 -0.97 -17.98
N ASN A 363 -23.71 -0.88 -17.57
CA ASN A 363 -22.63 -1.47 -18.35
C ASN A 363 -22.79 -2.99 -18.51
N ASP A 364 -22.34 -3.49 -19.65
CA ASP A 364 -22.38 -4.92 -19.99
C ASP A 364 -21.34 -5.77 -19.23
N PHE A 365 -20.55 -5.18 -18.33
CA PHE A 365 -19.36 -5.80 -17.73
C PHE A 365 -19.52 -6.13 -16.24
N ASP A 366 -20.72 -6.09 -15.69
CA ASP A 366 -21.01 -6.32 -14.27
C ASP A 366 -20.11 -5.45 -13.33
N ILE A 367 -19.86 -4.19 -13.72
CA ILE A 367 -19.13 -3.23 -12.90
C ILE A 367 -20.14 -2.47 -12.06
N THR A 368 -20.15 -2.76 -10.75
CA THR A 368 -20.99 -2.02 -9.81
C THR A 368 -20.13 -0.93 -9.15
N ILE A 369 -20.56 0.31 -9.26
CA ILE A 369 -19.88 1.46 -8.65
C ILE A 369 -20.50 1.73 -7.29
N ASP A 370 -19.68 1.68 -6.22
CA ASP A 370 -20.12 2.09 -4.89
C ASP A 370 -20.26 3.63 -4.85
N PRO A 371 -21.46 4.18 -4.57
CA PRO A 371 -21.65 5.63 -4.50
C PRO A 371 -20.77 6.36 -3.47
N LYS A 372 -20.27 5.65 -2.45
CA LYS A 372 -19.34 6.21 -1.48
C LYS A 372 -17.91 6.30 -2.00
N PHE A 373 -17.56 5.48 -2.99
CA PHE A 373 -16.22 5.38 -3.58
C PHE A 373 -16.30 5.41 -5.11
N PRO A 374 -16.91 6.45 -5.71
CA PRO A 374 -17.25 6.46 -7.13
C PRO A 374 -16.06 6.71 -8.04
N HIS A 375 -14.96 7.26 -7.52
CA HIS A 375 -13.87 7.78 -8.34
C HIS A 375 -13.04 6.67 -8.98
N TRP A 376 -12.41 7.02 -10.12
CA TRP A 376 -11.66 6.10 -10.97
C TRP A 376 -10.20 6.50 -11.07
N PHE A 377 -9.34 5.48 -11.19
CA PHE A 377 -7.95 5.61 -11.59
C PHE A 377 -7.71 4.78 -12.86
N MET A 378 -7.33 5.42 -13.96
CA MET A 378 -7.14 4.78 -15.27
C MET A 378 -5.70 4.98 -15.75
N LYS A 379 -4.98 3.88 -15.99
CA LYS A 379 -3.64 3.88 -16.55
C LYS A 379 -3.66 3.43 -17.99
N PHE A 380 -2.96 4.16 -18.86
CA PHE A 380 -2.72 3.81 -20.25
C PHE A 380 -1.26 3.41 -20.46
N CYS A 381 -1.01 2.18 -20.89
CA CYS A 381 0.33 1.65 -21.16
C CYS A 381 0.84 2.12 -22.53
N ILE A 382 1.16 3.41 -22.61
CA ILE A 382 1.66 4.08 -23.83
C ILE A 382 2.97 4.83 -23.55
N GLN A 383 3.77 5.10 -24.60
CA GLN A 383 5.11 5.66 -24.44
C GLN A 383 5.15 7.18 -24.21
N THR A 384 4.11 7.92 -24.55
CA THR A 384 4.12 9.39 -24.55
C THR A 384 2.91 9.99 -23.84
N ILE A 385 3.08 11.16 -23.21
CA ILE A 385 2.06 11.86 -22.42
C ILE A 385 1.03 12.59 -23.28
N LYS A 386 1.44 13.23 -24.37
CA LYS A 386 0.57 14.06 -25.21
C LYS A 386 -0.79 13.43 -25.60
N PRO A 387 -0.89 12.14 -25.94
CA PRO A 387 -2.17 11.50 -26.20
C PRO A 387 -3.13 11.49 -24.99
N ILE A 388 -2.62 11.45 -23.75
CA ILE A 388 -3.43 11.52 -22.53
C ILE A 388 -4.15 12.86 -22.45
N SER A 389 -3.42 13.98 -22.57
CA SER A 389 -4.00 15.32 -22.55
C SER A 389 -5.08 15.50 -23.64
N GLN A 390 -4.84 14.93 -24.82
CA GLN A 390 -5.80 14.97 -25.93
C GLN A 390 -7.05 14.14 -25.65
N LEU A 391 -6.91 12.97 -25.01
CA LEU A 391 -8.03 12.12 -24.61
C LEU A 391 -8.85 12.80 -23.50
N VAL A 392 -8.22 13.32 -22.46
CA VAL A 392 -8.89 14.05 -21.36
C VAL A 392 -9.67 15.25 -21.92
N ASN A 393 -9.09 16.02 -22.83
CA ASN A 393 -9.77 17.13 -23.49
C ASN A 393 -10.97 16.67 -24.34
N LEU A 394 -10.91 15.49 -24.98
CA LEU A 394 -12.01 14.91 -25.75
C LEU A 394 -13.15 14.49 -24.81
N LEU A 395 -12.84 13.79 -23.71
CA LEU A 395 -13.80 13.33 -22.72
C LEU A 395 -14.53 14.49 -22.04
N ASN A 396 -13.80 15.53 -21.60
CA ASN A 396 -14.41 16.71 -20.98
C ASN A 396 -15.26 17.56 -21.95
N LYS A 397 -15.14 17.36 -23.27
CA LYS A 397 -16.00 18.00 -24.28
C LYS A 397 -17.24 17.18 -24.59
N ASN A 398 -17.31 15.93 -24.17
CA ASN A 398 -18.45 15.07 -24.36
C ASN A 398 -19.57 15.48 -23.38
N LYS A 399 -20.66 16.01 -23.90
CA LYS A 399 -21.77 16.54 -23.08
C LYS A 399 -22.44 15.47 -22.20
N SER A 400 -22.59 14.25 -22.72
CA SER A 400 -23.23 13.15 -21.97
C SER A 400 -22.40 12.72 -20.76
N LEU A 401 -21.08 12.74 -20.86
CA LEU A 401 -20.20 12.36 -19.75
C LEU A 401 -19.96 13.53 -18.78
N ASN A 402 -19.90 14.75 -19.28
CA ASN A 402 -19.51 15.90 -18.47
C ASN A 402 -20.59 16.36 -17.46
N GLU A 403 -21.80 15.82 -17.52
CA GLU A 403 -22.83 16.05 -16.49
C GLU A 403 -22.43 15.35 -15.18
N ASP A 404 -22.03 14.08 -15.25
CA ASP A 404 -21.78 13.22 -14.09
C ASP A 404 -20.29 12.99 -13.78
N TYR A 405 -19.40 13.24 -14.76
CA TYR A 405 -17.97 12.93 -14.64
C TYR A 405 -17.10 14.16 -14.84
N TYR A 406 -15.94 14.15 -14.17
CA TYR A 406 -14.85 15.09 -14.38
C TYR A 406 -13.56 14.33 -14.66
N PHE A 407 -12.98 14.52 -15.83
CA PHE A 407 -11.75 13.84 -16.25
C PHE A 407 -10.53 14.71 -15.97
N ALA A 408 -9.60 14.19 -15.17
CA ALA A 408 -8.36 14.87 -14.79
C ALA A 408 -7.13 14.08 -15.25
N GLU A 409 -6.16 14.78 -15.78
CA GLU A 409 -4.86 14.23 -16.15
C GLU A 409 -3.91 14.21 -14.96
N ILE A 410 -3.23 13.07 -14.73
CA ILE A 410 -2.11 12.96 -13.78
C ILE A 410 -0.85 12.60 -14.55
N THR A 411 -0.14 13.62 -15.00
CA THR A 411 1.11 13.48 -15.78
C THR A 411 2.13 14.52 -15.33
N GLY A 412 3.40 14.34 -15.74
CA GLY A 412 4.47 15.26 -15.43
C GLY A 412 4.27 16.70 -15.96
N ASP A 413 3.39 16.88 -16.96
CA ASP A 413 3.06 18.18 -17.52
C ASP A 413 2.07 18.98 -16.65
N VAL A 414 1.30 18.29 -15.80
CA VAL A 414 0.21 18.89 -14.98
C VAL A 414 0.58 18.97 -13.51
N THR A 415 1.22 17.95 -12.96
CA THR A 415 1.58 17.90 -11.54
C THR A 415 2.90 17.19 -11.30
N ARG A 416 3.57 17.51 -10.21
CA ARG A 416 4.75 16.76 -9.78
C ARG A 416 4.31 15.44 -9.10
N SER A 417 5.10 14.40 -9.28
CA SER A 417 4.79 13.06 -8.73
C SER A 417 4.45 13.09 -7.23
N LYS A 418 5.21 13.82 -6.42
CA LYS A 418 4.98 13.97 -4.97
C LYS A 418 3.73 14.77 -4.58
N GLU A 419 3.15 15.52 -5.54
CA GLU A 419 1.98 16.36 -5.34
C GLU A 419 0.71 15.73 -5.94
N ALA A 420 0.83 14.59 -6.61
CA ALA A 420 -0.28 13.95 -7.32
C ALA A 420 -1.49 13.63 -6.41
N GLU A 421 -1.25 13.18 -5.16
CA GLU A 421 -2.34 12.96 -4.20
C GLU A 421 -3.03 14.25 -3.80
N ILE A 422 -2.27 15.31 -3.52
CA ILE A 422 -2.81 16.63 -3.13
C ILE A 422 -3.61 17.20 -4.29
N TYR A 423 -3.08 17.08 -5.51
CA TYR A 423 -3.77 17.50 -6.72
C TYR A 423 -5.10 16.76 -6.90
N SER A 424 -5.09 15.43 -6.76
CA SER A 424 -6.31 14.63 -6.91
C SER A 424 -7.36 14.94 -5.83
N LYS A 425 -6.96 15.10 -4.57
CA LYS A 425 -7.84 15.51 -3.47
C LYS A 425 -8.47 16.88 -3.74
N LYS A 426 -7.69 17.81 -4.28
CA LYS A 426 -8.20 19.13 -4.67
C LYS A 426 -9.23 19.01 -5.79
N ILE A 427 -8.96 18.22 -6.83
CA ILE A 427 -9.92 18.00 -7.92
C ILE A 427 -11.24 17.42 -7.42
N ILE A 428 -11.19 16.45 -6.50
CA ILE A 428 -12.40 15.89 -5.87
C ILE A 428 -13.16 16.96 -5.10
N ALA A 429 -12.46 17.77 -4.31
CA ALA A 429 -13.07 18.85 -3.52
C ALA A 429 -13.68 19.97 -4.39
N ASP A 430 -13.04 20.26 -5.54
CA ASP A 430 -13.52 21.27 -6.50
C ASP A 430 -14.72 20.76 -7.34
N ASN A 431 -15.00 19.45 -7.34
CA ASN A 431 -16.08 18.81 -8.12
C ASN A 431 -16.91 17.86 -7.24
N PRO A 432 -17.58 18.35 -6.18
CA PRO A 432 -18.24 17.50 -5.17
C PRO A 432 -19.43 16.69 -5.74
N ASP A 433 -20.06 17.18 -6.80
CA ASP A 433 -21.25 16.56 -7.42
C ASP A 433 -20.88 15.64 -8.59
N LYS A 434 -19.58 15.40 -8.84
CA LYS A 434 -19.12 14.60 -9.99
C LYS A 434 -18.21 13.46 -9.58
N THR A 435 -18.31 12.37 -10.31
CA THR A 435 -17.33 11.31 -10.25
C THR A 435 -16.05 11.73 -10.96
N CYS A 436 -14.93 11.80 -10.22
CA CYS A 436 -13.64 12.15 -10.79
C CYS A 436 -12.96 10.93 -11.40
N VAL A 437 -12.46 11.05 -12.63
CA VAL A 437 -11.73 10.02 -13.37
C VAL A 437 -10.30 10.52 -13.61
N PHE A 438 -9.34 9.92 -12.91
CA PHE A 438 -7.92 10.26 -13.01
C PHE A 438 -7.23 9.41 -14.06
N ILE A 439 -6.67 10.04 -15.10
CA ILE A 439 -6.06 9.36 -16.25
C ILE A 439 -4.56 9.63 -16.27
N THR A 440 -3.76 8.56 -16.34
CA THR A 440 -2.30 8.64 -16.33
C THR A 440 -1.67 7.73 -17.38
N GLN A 441 -0.40 7.99 -17.71
CA GLN A 441 0.45 7.11 -18.51
C GLN A 441 1.39 6.29 -17.61
N GLY A 442 1.95 6.86 -16.56
CA GLY A 442 2.89 6.16 -15.66
C GLY A 442 3.07 6.83 -14.31
N MET A 443 2.55 8.07 -14.13
CA MET A 443 2.62 8.75 -12.85
C MET A 443 1.56 8.18 -11.88
N ALA A 444 1.82 8.27 -10.58
CA ALA A 444 0.93 7.80 -9.52
C ALA A 444 0.66 6.28 -9.52
N THR A 445 1.47 5.48 -10.22
CA THR A 445 1.39 4.02 -10.17
C THR A 445 1.96 3.46 -8.87
N THR A 446 2.91 4.17 -8.26
CA THR A 446 3.52 3.81 -6.99
C THR A 446 3.21 4.86 -5.92
N SER A 447 3.10 4.47 -4.65
CA SER A 447 2.93 5.35 -3.48
C SER A 447 1.77 6.37 -3.57
N TYR A 448 0.77 6.12 -4.43
CA TYR A 448 -0.40 6.99 -4.61
C TYR A 448 -1.61 6.42 -3.85
N SER A 449 -2.23 7.24 -3.01
CA SER A 449 -3.34 6.85 -2.16
C SER A 449 -4.35 8.00 -2.01
N VAL A 450 -5.49 7.87 -2.68
CA VAL A 450 -6.58 8.85 -2.63
C VAL A 450 -7.84 8.15 -2.16
N GLU A 451 -8.42 8.66 -1.09
CA GLU A 451 -9.72 8.21 -0.59
C GLU A 451 -10.81 8.49 -1.64
N GLY A 452 -11.82 7.64 -1.70
CA GLY A 452 -12.89 7.75 -2.67
C GLY A 452 -12.64 7.04 -4.01
N ILE A 453 -11.40 6.57 -4.31
CA ILE A 453 -11.15 5.75 -5.48
C ILE A 453 -11.59 4.31 -5.21
N GLY A 454 -12.71 3.89 -5.81
CA GLY A 454 -13.25 2.53 -5.75
C GLY A 454 -12.95 1.70 -7.00
N ASN A 455 -12.52 2.35 -8.08
CA ASN A 455 -12.41 1.73 -9.39
C ASN A 455 -11.04 2.00 -10.00
N SER A 456 -10.41 0.99 -10.60
CA SER A 456 -9.16 1.14 -11.35
C SER A 456 -9.23 0.38 -12.67
N ALA A 457 -8.62 0.95 -13.71
CA ALA A 457 -8.53 0.33 -15.02
C ALA A 457 -7.12 0.49 -15.59
N VAL A 458 -6.61 -0.57 -16.21
CA VAL A 458 -5.35 -0.57 -16.97
C VAL A 458 -5.65 -0.90 -18.41
N PHE A 459 -5.27 -0.01 -19.32
CA PHE A 459 -5.41 -0.16 -20.77
C PHE A 459 -4.06 -0.59 -21.35
N THR A 460 -3.96 -1.81 -21.87
CA THR A 460 -2.71 -2.39 -22.37
C THR A 460 -2.92 -3.27 -23.60
N ASP A 461 -1.89 -3.31 -24.44
CA ASP A 461 -1.82 -4.20 -25.62
C ASP A 461 -0.94 -5.45 -25.32
N ASN A 462 -0.22 -5.45 -24.22
CA ASN A 462 0.77 -6.44 -23.85
C ASN A 462 0.47 -7.07 -22.49
N GLU A 463 1.28 -8.04 -22.10
CA GLU A 463 1.30 -8.56 -20.73
C GLU A 463 1.48 -7.41 -19.72
N LEU A 464 0.84 -7.56 -18.56
CA LEU A 464 0.95 -6.56 -17.49
C LEU A 464 2.39 -6.49 -16.98
N THR A 465 2.94 -5.29 -16.97
CA THR A 465 4.22 -5.03 -16.31
C THR A 465 4.05 -4.91 -14.79
N ALA A 466 5.15 -4.92 -14.04
CA ALA A 466 5.10 -4.69 -12.59
C ALA A 466 4.43 -3.36 -12.23
N ASP A 467 4.64 -2.31 -13.03
CA ASP A 467 3.97 -1.00 -12.88
C ASP A 467 2.46 -1.09 -13.13
N ASP A 468 2.03 -1.96 -14.04
CA ASP A 468 0.61 -2.14 -14.37
C ASP A 468 -0.10 -2.89 -13.24
N THR A 469 0.53 -3.95 -12.72
CA THR A 469 0.02 -4.69 -11.57
C THR A 469 -0.02 -3.84 -10.30
N GLN A 470 0.85 -2.84 -10.16
CA GLN A 470 0.78 -1.87 -9.06
C GLN A 470 -0.31 -0.80 -9.24
N ALA A 471 -0.74 -0.53 -10.46
CA ALA A 471 -1.80 0.44 -10.74
C ALA A 471 -3.19 -0.09 -10.34
N LEU A 472 -3.46 -1.37 -10.55
CA LEU A 472 -4.75 -2.00 -10.23
C LEU A 472 -5.13 -1.88 -8.74
N PRO A 473 -4.26 -2.15 -7.76
CA PRO A 473 -4.63 -2.05 -6.35
C PRO A 473 -4.87 -0.62 -5.84
N ARG A 474 -4.84 0.40 -6.70
CA ARG A 474 -5.20 1.78 -6.28
C ARG A 474 -6.65 1.85 -5.83
N SER A 475 -7.53 1.07 -6.45
CA SER A 475 -8.91 0.92 -6.00
C SER A 475 -9.06 0.11 -4.71
N ALA A 476 -8.09 -0.73 -4.34
CA ALA A 476 -8.12 -1.52 -3.10
C ALA A 476 -7.60 -0.77 -1.87
N THR A 477 -7.29 0.53 -1.98
CA THR A 477 -6.94 1.33 -0.80
C THR A 477 -8.11 1.29 0.17
N TRP A 478 -7.87 0.71 1.35
CA TRP A 478 -8.91 0.61 2.36
C TRP A 478 -9.29 1.99 2.89
N THR A 479 -10.57 2.20 3.02
CA THR A 479 -11.19 3.37 3.65
C THR A 479 -12.39 2.84 4.44
N GLU A 480 -12.74 3.45 5.54
CA GLU A 480 -13.86 3.01 6.37
C GLU A 480 -15.17 2.90 5.55
N GLY A 481 -15.82 1.76 5.69
CA GLY A 481 -17.05 1.43 4.96
C GLY A 481 -16.85 0.90 3.54
N LYS A 482 -15.60 0.78 3.05
CA LYS A 482 -15.30 0.21 1.73
C LYS A 482 -15.15 -1.31 1.82
N THR A 483 -16.09 -2.02 1.21
CA THR A 483 -16.13 -3.49 1.20
C THR A 483 -15.67 -4.11 -0.10
N GLU A 484 -15.80 -3.38 -1.22
CA GLU A 484 -15.48 -3.87 -2.56
C GLU A 484 -14.69 -2.84 -3.37
N CYS A 485 -13.97 -3.31 -4.39
CA CYS A 485 -13.32 -2.46 -5.37
C CYS A 485 -13.29 -3.16 -6.74
N ASN A 486 -13.31 -2.36 -7.81
CA ASN A 486 -13.20 -2.86 -9.18
C ASN A 486 -11.77 -2.71 -9.70
N MET A 487 -11.25 -3.79 -10.29
CA MET A 487 -9.95 -3.86 -10.92
C MET A 487 -10.11 -4.38 -12.34
N ILE A 488 -9.89 -3.51 -13.32
CA ILE A 488 -10.25 -3.77 -14.70
C ILE A 488 -9.00 -3.76 -15.56
N VAL A 489 -8.85 -4.77 -16.40
CA VAL A 489 -7.84 -4.80 -17.46
C VAL A 489 -8.54 -4.75 -18.80
N VAL A 490 -8.18 -3.78 -19.61
CA VAL A 490 -8.74 -3.58 -20.95
C VAL A 490 -7.67 -3.88 -22.00
N THR A 491 -7.94 -4.83 -22.89
CA THR A 491 -7.04 -5.22 -23.97
C THR A 491 -7.75 -5.16 -25.32
N THR A 492 -6.97 -5.04 -26.40
CA THR A 492 -7.49 -5.05 -27.78
C THR A 492 -6.96 -6.23 -28.60
N ASN A 493 -6.24 -7.16 -27.98
CA ASN A 493 -5.53 -8.20 -28.69
C ASN A 493 -6.30 -9.53 -28.68
N ASP A 494 -6.58 -10.07 -29.87
CA ASP A 494 -7.29 -11.34 -30.10
C ASP A 494 -6.49 -12.59 -29.74
N SER A 495 -5.16 -12.48 -29.72
CA SER A 495 -4.28 -13.63 -29.67
C SER A 495 -3.81 -14.02 -28.27
N GLN A 496 -3.99 -13.15 -27.31
CA GLN A 496 -3.65 -13.44 -25.93
C GLN A 496 -4.90 -13.88 -25.16
N GLU A 497 -5.04 -15.19 -24.96
CA GLU A 497 -5.86 -15.70 -23.87
C GLU A 497 -5.25 -15.17 -22.57
N PHE A 498 -5.61 -13.92 -22.21
CA PHE A 498 -5.24 -13.33 -20.95
C PHE A 498 -5.79 -14.22 -19.85
N SER A 499 -4.93 -14.85 -19.10
CA SER A 499 -5.34 -15.66 -17.99
C SER A 499 -5.29 -14.77 -16.72
N PHE A 500 -6.26 -14.93 -15.84
CA PHE A 500 -6.18 -14.31 -14.51
C PHE A 500 -4.91 -14.71 -13.74
N ASP A 501 -4.25 -15.80 -14.15
CA ASP A 501 -2.92 -16.16 -13.66
C ASP A 501 -1.90 -15.04 -13.83
N ASP A 502 -1.98 -14.23 -14.91
CA ASP A 502 -1.03 -13.13 -15.13
C ASP A 502 -1.22 -12.02 -14.09
N ILE A 503 -2.47 -11.82 -13.62
CA ILE A 503 -2.78 -10.91 -12.51
C ILE A 503 -2.32 -11.52 -11.16
N PHE A 504 -2.48 -12.86 -11.00
CA PHE A 504 -2.24 -13.57 -9.75
C PHE A 504 -0.96 -14.42 -9.77
N GLU A 505 -0.11 -14.29 -10.79
CA GLU A 505 1.15 -15.02 -10.83
C GLU A 505 1.96 -14.78 -9.55
N ASP A 506 1.93 -13.56 -9.02
CA ASP A 506 2.60 -13.23 -7.78
C ASP A 506 1.91 -13.91 -6.59
N GLU A 507 0.58 -13.91 -6.52
CA GLU A 507 -0.18 -14.52 -5.42
C GLU A 507 -0.13 -16.06 -5.44
N THR A 508 0.22 -16.69 -6.56
CA THR A 508 0.33 -18.15 -6.67
C THR A 508 1.76 -18.70 -6.62
N LYS A 509 2.76 -17.84 -6.45
CA LYS A 509 4.19 -18.24 -6.44
C LYS A 509 4.56 -19.24 -5.36
N MET A 510 3.89 -19.20 -4.22
CA MET A 510 4.11 -20.17 -3.16
C MET A 510 3.69 -21.58 -3.54
N ALA A 511 2.88 -21.75 -4.60
CA ALA A 511 2.44 -23.05 -5.11
C ALA A 511 3.62 -23.79 -5.73
N LYS A 512 3.91 -24.98 -5.20
CA LYS A 512 4.96 -25.88 -5.71
C LYS A 512 4.39 -26.97 -6.61
N SER A 513 3.09 -27.17 -6.59
CA SER A 513 2.37 -28.16 -7.36
C SER A 513 1.09 -27.58 -7.98
N ARG A 514 0.50 -28.37 -8.90
CA ARG A 514 -0.82 -28.05 -9.46
C ARG A 514 -1.89 -27.99 -8.37
N GLU A 515 -1.85 -28.92 -7.44
CA GLU A 515 -2.77 -29.02 -6.31
C GLU A 515 -2.67 -27.80 -5.41
N ASP A 516 -1.45 -27.33 -5.11
CA ASP A 516 -1.22 -26.09 -4.36
C ASP A 516 -1.84 -24.87 -5.07
N LYS A 517 -1.70 -24.77 -6.40
CA LYS A 517 -2.33 -23.70 -7.18
C LYS A 517 -3.84 -23.73 -7.07
N ILE A 518 -4.45 -24.90 -7.19
CA ILE A 518 -5.90 -25.07 -7.07
C ILE A 518 -6.40 -24.61 -5.70
N GLU A 519 -5.71 -24.98 -4.62
CA GLU A 519 -6.07 -24.56 -3.27
C GLU A 519 -5.99 -23.03 -3.11
N ILE A 520 -4.95 -22.39 -3.64
CA ILE A 520 -4.82 -20.93 -3.60
C ILE A 520 -5.95 -20.27 -4.43
N TYR A 521 -6.25 -20.77 -5.62
CA TYR A 521 -7.34 -20.24 -6.44
C TYR A 521 -8.71 -20.36 -5.77
N LYS A 522 -8.99 -21.47 -5.11
CA LYS A 522 -10.22 -21.63 -4.34
C LYS A 522 -10.32 -20.60 -3.22
N GLU A 523 -9.24 -20.35 -2.51
CA GLU A 523 -9.19 -19.32 -1.46
C GLU A 523 -9.37 -17.90 -2.04
N LEU A 524 -8.71 -17.60 -3.15
CA LEU A 524 -8.86 -16.32 -3.86
C LEU A 524 -10.32 -16.07 -4.27
N LEU A 525 -11.01 -17.09 -4.79
CA LEU A 525 -12.39 -16.98 -5.27
C LEU A 525 -13.43 -16.84 -4.14
N GLN A 526 -13.10 -17.23 -2.91
CA GLN A 526 -13.98 -16.96 -1.74
C GLN A 526 -14.11 -15.47 -1.45
N ASN A 527 -13.05 -14.70 -1.67
CA ASN A 527 -12.96 -13.28 -1.32
C ASN A 527 -12.90 -12.34 -2.54
N ASN A 528 -12.92 -12.88 -3.76
CA ASN A 528 -12.79 -12.08 -4.98
C ASN A 528 -13.69 -12.64 -6.09
N SER A 529 -14.05 -11.82 -7.08
CA SER A 529 -14.72 -12.26 -8.28
C SER A 529 -13.88 -12.02 -9.53
N MET A 530 -13.91 -12.95 -10.48
CA MET A 530 -13.10 -12.91 -11.70
C MET A 530 -13.97 -13.20 -12.91
N VAL A 531 -14.09 -12.24 -13.80
CA VAL A 531 -14.90 -12.38 -15.02
C VAL A 531 -14.14 -11.85 -16.21
N HIS A 532 -14.11 -12.66 -17.28
CA HIS A 532 -13.55 -12.28 -18.56
C HIS A 532 -14.66 -11.99 -19.55
N TYR A 533 -14.61 -10.83 -20.17
CA TYR A 533 -15.51 -10.37 -21.21
C TYR A 533 -14.75 -10.31 -22.53
N VAL A 534 -15.28 -10.98 -23.54
CA VAL A 534 -14.74 -10.95 -24.90
C VAL A 534 -15.76 -10.28 -25.79
N GLN A 535 -15.45 -9.07 -26.27
CA GLN A 535 -16.29 -8.31 -27.17
C GLN A 535 -15.95 -8.64 -28.63
N GLY A 536 -16.70 -9.57 -29.22
CA GLY A 536 -16.70 -9.84 -30.65
C GLY A 536 -18.00 -9.34 -31.28
N LYS A 537 -18.61 -10.14 -32.19
CA LYS A 537 -19.98 -9.88 -32.71
C LYS A 537 -21.01 -9.93 -31.60
N GLN A 538 -20.78 -10.74 -30.60
CA GLN A 538 -21.56 -10.80 -29.36
C GLN A 538 -20.60 -10.78 -28.17
N LEU A 539 -21.02 -10.17 -27.06
CA LEU A 539 -20.29 -10.20 -25.82
C LEU A 539 -20.35 -11.61 -25.22
N ARG A 540 -19.19 -12.20 -24.97
CA ARG A 540 -19.07 -13.47 -24.25
C ARG A 540 -18.58 -13.18 -22.85
N ARG A 541 -19.23 -13.78 -21.86
CA ARG A 541 -18.88 -13.70 -20.44
C ARG A 541 -18.36 -15.06 -19.99
N VAL A 542 -17.17 -15.08 -19.40
CA VAL A 542 -16.58 -16.27 -18.79
C VAL A 542 -16.23 -15.93 -17.34
N GLU A 543 -16.93 -16.52 -16.42
CA GLU A 543 -16.66 -16.36 -14.98
C GLU A 543 -15.75 -17.49 -14.48
N VAL A 544 -14.75 -17.14 -13.70
CA VAL A 544 -13.91 -18.13 -13.00
C VAL A 544 -14.59 -18.44 -11.67
N THR A 545 -14.92 -19.70 -11.47
CA THR A 545 -15.57 -20.24 -10.28
C THR A 545 -14.75 -21.38 -9.69
N GLU A 546 -15.03 -21.79 -8.47
CA GLU A 546 -14.36 -22.94 -7.85
C GLU A 546 -14.51 -24.21 -8.70
N GLN A 547 -15.67 -24.37 -9.38
CA GLN A 547 -15.96 -25.54 -10.23
C GLN A 547 -15.10 -25.60 -11.49
N ASN A 548 -14.75 -24.46 -12.10
CA ASN A 548 -13.97 -24.41 -13.34
C ASN A 548 -12.51 -23.93 -13.10
N ALA A 549 -12.10 -23.65 -11.87
CA ALA A 549 -10.76 -23.21 -11.54
C ALA A 549 -9.69 -24.21 -12.01
N GLU A 550 -9.96 -25.51 -11.90
CA GLU A 550 -9.07 -26.56 -12.36
C GLU A 550 -8.86 -26.51 -13.87
N ASP A 551 -9.94 -26.35 -14.63
CA ASP A 551 -9.88 -26.24 -16.10
C ASP A 551 -9.09 -25.00 -16.55
N VAL A 552 -9.23 -23.89 -15.86
CA VAL A 552 -8.49 -22.64 -16.12
C VAL A 552 -7.00 -22.85 -15.90
N ILE A 553 -6.61 -23.48 -14.78
CA ILE A 553 -5.21 -23.78 -14.45
C ILE A 553 -4.63 -24.78 -15.47
N ASP A 554 -5.36 -25.85 -15.81
CA ASP A 554 -4.91 -26.88 -16.74
C ASP A 554 -4.72 -26.33 -18.16
N LYS A 555 -5.59 -25.44 -18.60
CA LYS A 555 -5.48 -24.78 -19.90
C LYS A 555 -4.18 -23.98 -20.01
N LYS A 556 -3.81 -23.23 -18.97
CA LYS A 556 -2.56 -22.48 -18.94
C LYS A 556 -1.34 -23.40 -18.88
N MET A 557 -1.35 -24.41 -18.03
CA MET A 557 -0.24 -25.36 -17.94
C MET A 557 0.05 -26.04 -19.30
N ARG A 558 -0.99 -26.37 -20.07
CA ARG A 558 -0.83 -26.90 -21.44
C ARG A 558 -0.24 -25.87 -22.39
N SER A 559 -0.61 -24.60 -22.29
CA SER A 559 -0.03 -23.54 -23.14
C SER A 559 1.45 -23.32 -22.81
N MET A 560 1.83 -23.28 -21.54
CA MET A 560 3.23 -23.17 -21.11
C MET A 560 4.08 -24.38 -21.54
N THR A 561 3.55 -25.60 -21.45
CA THR A 561 4.25 -26.83 -21.91
C THR A 561 4.48 -26.78 -23.42
N LYS A 562 3.52 -26.24 -24.17
CA LYS A 562 3.64 -26.08 -25.63
C LYS A 562 4.70 -25.04 -26.00
N ILE A 563 4.80 -23.94 -25.27
CA ILE A 563 5.84 -22.93 -25.46
C ILE A 563 7.22 -23.49 -25.09
N ALA A 564 7.35 -24.20 -23.97
CA ALA A 564 8.61 -24.83 -23.57
C ALA A 564 9.10 -25.87 -24.59
N SER A 565 8.17 -26.67 -25.15
CA SER A 565 8.52 -27.64 -26.21
C SER A 565 8.97 -26.97 -27.51
N LEU A 566 8.39 -25.82 -27.86
CA LEU A 566 8.82 -25.03 -29.02
C LEU A 566 10.19 -24.37 -28.79
N MET A 567 10.49 -23.88 -27.58
CA MET A 567 11.82 -23.36 -27.24
C MET A 567 12.91 -24.43 -27.24
N THR A 568 12.59 -25.66 -26.82
CA THR A 568 13.54 -26.80 -26.88
C THR A 568 13.88 -27.16 -28.33
N VAL A 569 12.89 -27.13 -29.21
CA VAL A 569 13.10 -27.42 -30.65
C VAL A 569 13.93 -26.33 -31.34
N VAL A 570 13.82 -25.07 -30.90
CA VAL A 570 14.65 -23.97 -31.46
C VAL A 570 16.10 -24.06 -31.00
N ASN A 571 16.36 -24.49 -29.76
CA ASN A 571 17.72 -24.68 -29.24
C ASN A 571 18.43 -25.93 -29.80
N ASP A 572 17.68 -26.92 -30.36
CA ASP A 572 18.24 -28.07 -31.03
C ASP A 572 18.55 -27.81 -32.54
N LEU A 573 18.26 -26.59 -33.03
CA LEU A 573 18.51 -26.18 -34.42
C LEU A 573 19.70 -25.20 -34.58
N ASP A 574 20.35 -24.81 -33.48
CA ASP A 574 21.64 -24.08 -33.44
C ASP A 574 22.78 -25.06 -33.07
#